data_2acea96453f9b85d9b76f67449a4e332
#
_entry.id   2acea96453f9b85d9b76f67449a4e332
#
_cell.length_a   1.000
_cell.length_b   1.000
_cell.length_c   1.000
_cell.angle_alpha   90.00
_cell.angle_beta   90.00
_cell.angle_gamma   90.00
#
_symmetry.space_group_name_H-M   'P 1'
#
loop_
_entity.id
_entity.type
_entity.pdbx_description
1 polymer ?
#
loop_
_entity_poly.entity_id
_entity_poly.type
_entity_poly.pdbx_seq_one_letter_code
_entity_poly.pdbx_strand_id
1 'polypeptide(L)'
;METQRCKGSKDLLHEDMARFRHVEKAFRSCCLQWGYKEIRTPTLEYLHLFTSTGTLTPNMLSRVYSFLDWDGWSGERVVLRPDSTIPAARLYIENLLQDNLAKLFYVEDIFSFEETGKESRERWQCGAEMMGGANPSADVELILLALETLAQLGISEVKLYLSHAGLIRALLHEVGLAPSEQSRLFDRIMDGDTTAVLQRLMAEKPELRDTLSLLFELKGDSPGFLQNLRASLLEVFPKLEANIDDFIVITQLLKDLGHNYQIDMASGKGFEYYTGVLFQFRIGEKRLGGGGRYNDLIPLMGGGDIPASGFALDVDQLMSLTRSWEDTTPSILIRNDDNTGKNESLPLEIAGLLRRVGCAADLDQGYTGETKHRWILSIRGSKGKSAFLLTDQLSGKATELDSTSEVLGILQVANASKTSPS
;
A
#
# COMPACT_ATOMS: atom_id res chain seq x y z
N MET A 1 22.66 27.17 -14.08
CA MET A 1 22.52 26.14 -13.03
C MET A 1 21.42 25.23 -13.53
N GLU A 2 21.73 23.99 -13.87
CA GLU A 2 20.68 23.01 -14.24
C GLU A 2 19.89 22.62 -12.99
N THR A 3 18.57 22.69 -13.06
CA THR A 3 17.69 22.22 -11.99
C THR A 3 17.62 20.70 -12.04
N GLN A 4 18.13 20.01 -11.00
CA GLN A 4 18.12 18.55 -10.93
C GLN A 4 17.42 18.12 -9.65
N ARG A 5 16.63 17.05 -9.77
CA ARG A 5 16.05 16.33 -8.63
C ARG A 5 17.13 15.51 -7.91
N CYS A 6 16.89 15.19 -6.63
CA CYS A 6 17.70 14.21 -5.93
C CYS A 6 17.61 12.85 -6.65
N LYS A 7 18.72 12.12 -6.72
CA LYS A 7 18.72 10.76 -7.28
C LYS A 7 17.75 9.87 -6.49
N GLY A 8 16.98 9.06 -7.19
CA GLY A 8 15.97 8.19 -6.58
C GLY A 8 14.71 8.90 -6.09
N SER A 9 14.50 10.19 -6.41
CA SER A 9 13.23 10.89 -6.22
C SER A 9 12.49 11.05 -7.54
N LYS A 10 11.17 11.08 -7.50
CA LYS A 10 10.32 11.32 -8.68
C LYS A 10 9.25 12.36 -8.38
N ASP A 11 8.86 13.11 -9.41
CA ASP A 11 7.66 13.94 -9.37
C ASP A 11 6.50 13.10 -9.89
N LEU A 12 5.35 13.18 -9.25
CA LEU A 12 4.10 12.61 -9.75
C LEU A 12 3.35 13.71 -10.50
N LEU A 13 3.21 13.55 -11.82
CA LEU A 13 2.44 14.46 -12.64
C LEU A 13 0.94 14.13 -12.56
N HIS A 14 0.11 14.91 -13.24
CA HIS A 14 -1.35 14.80 -13.14
C HIS A 14 -1.89 13.39 -13.43
N GLU A 15 -1.33 12.66 -14.40
CA GLU A 15 -1.74 11.28 -14.70
C GLU A 15 -1.35 10.30 -13.59
N ASP A 16 -0.13 10.44 -13.04
CA ASP A 16 0.33 9.63 -11.92
C ASP A 16 -0.48 9.95 -10.66
N MET A 17 -0.80 11.24 -10.43
CA MET A 17 -1.63 11.66 -9.31
C MET A 17 -3.06 11.12 -9.44
N ALA A 18 -3.62 11.04 -10.65
CA ALA A 18 -4.93 10.43 -10.85
C ALA A 18 -4.92 8.93 -10.46
N ARG A 19 -3.88 8.18 -10.87
CA ARG A 19 -3.68 6.78 -10.48
C ARG A 19 -3.46 6.64 -8.98
N PHE A 20 -2.64 7.51 -8.39
CA PHE A 20 -2.40 7.55 -6.95
C PHE A 20 -3.71 7.72 -6.18
N ARG A 21 -4.53 8.72 -6.54
CA ARG A 21 -5.83 8.97 -5.90
C ARG A 21 -6.82 7.83 -6.09
N HIS A 22 -6.75 7.14 -7.22
CA HIS A 22 -7.57 5.94 -7.45
C HIS A 22 -7.19 4.80 -6.49
N VAL A 23 -5.90 4.50 -6.36
CA VAL A 23 -5.40 3.50 -5.39
C VAL A 23 -5.77 3.88 -3.96
N GLU A 24 -5.48 5.13 -3.57
CA GLU A 24 -5.80 5.65 -2.25
C GLU A 24 -7.31 5.53 -1.93
N LYS A 25 -8.17 5.92 -2.87
CA LYS A 25 -9.63 5.86 -2.70
C LYS A 25 -10.13 4.43 -2.54
N ALA A 26 -9.66 3.49 -3.36
CA ALA A 26 -10.03 2.08 -3.26
C ALA A 26 -9.63 1.49 -1.90
N PHE A 27 -8.38 1.70 -1.47
CA PHE A 27 -7.90 1.22 -0.18
C PHE A 27 -8.67 1.81 1.00
N ARG A 28 -8.87 3.13 1.03
CA ARG A 28 -9.66 3.81 2.08
C ARG A 28 -11.08 3.28 2.15
N SER A 29 -11.73 3.09 0.99
CA SER A 29 -13.09 2.55 0.93
C SER A 29 -13.17 1.15 1.54
N CYS A 30 -12.26 0.25 1.15
CA CYS A 30 -12.18 -1.09 1.74
C CYS A 30 -11.96 -1.02 3.25
N CYS A 31 -10.95 -0.28 3.73
CA CYS A 31 -10.65 -0.20 5.15
C CYS A 31 -11.84 0.30 5.98
N LEU A 32 -12.53 1.35 5.51
CA LEU A 32 -13.71 1.87 6.20
C LEU A 32 -14.86 0.87 6.23
N GLN A 33 -15.08 0.09 5.16
CA GLN A 33 -16.11 -0.96 5.11
C GLN A 33 -15.79 -2.11 6.06
N TRP A 34 -14.50 -2.40 6.30
CA TRP A 34 -14.04 -3.40 7.27
C TRP A 34 -13.92 -2.86 8.70
N GLY A 35 -14.33 -1.60 8.95
CA GLY A 35 -14.35 -0.97 10.27
C GLY A 35 -13.00 -0.48 10.77
N TYR A 36 -12.02 -0.32 9.89
CA TYR A 36 -10.74 0.30 10.22
C TYR A 36 -10.85 1.81 10.30
N LYS A 37 -10.09 2.43 11.19
CA LYS A 37 -10.03 3.88 11.40
C LYS A 37 -8.75 4.44 10.79
N GLU A 38 -8.88 5.54 10.09
CA GLU A 38 -7.72 6.21 9.49
C GLU A 38 -6.88 6.91 10.55
N ILE A 39 -5.57 6.73 10.45
CA ILE A 39 -4.57 7.46 11.23
C ILE A 39 -3.56 8.11 10.30
N ARG A 40 -2.82 9.06 10.84
CA ARG A 40 -1.63 9.64 10.22
C ARG A 40 -0.55 9.86 11.27
N THR A 41 0.64 9.32 11.01
CA THR A 41 1.78 9.48 11.89
C THR A 41 2.74 10.56 11.35
N PRO A 42 3.59 11.16 12.20
CA PRO A 42 4.62 12.08 11.75
C PRO A 42 5.60 11.43 10.77
N THR A 43 6.11 12.20 9.82
CA THR A 43 7.19 11.75 8.92
C THR A 43 8.53 11.61 9.66
N LEU A 44 8.72 12.43 10.71
CA LEU A 44 9.89 12.39 11.57
C LEU A 44 9.59 11.60 12.82
N GLU A 45 10.46 10.65 13.14
CA GLU A 45 10.41 9.83 14.34
C GLU A 45 11.81 9.75 14.97
N TYR A 46 11.89 9.42 16.25
CA TYR A 46 13.18 9.20 16.88
C TYR A 46 13.82 7.89 16.41
N LEU A 47 15.12 7.90 16.15
CA LEU A 47 15.86 6.71 15.73
C LEU A 47 15.74 5.56 16.72
N HIS A 48 15.74 5.86 18.03
CA HIS A 48 15.66 4.85 19.07
C HIS A 48 14.37 4.02 19.00
N LEU A 49 13.27 4.58 18.48
CA LEU A 49 12.01 3.86 18.29
C LEU A 49 12.20 2.63 17.39
N PHE A 50 13.06 2.72 16.38
CA PHE A 50 13.34 1.62 15.45
C PHE A 50 14.48 0.71 15.92
N THR A 51 15.44 1.23 16.68
CA THR A 51 16.60 0.44 17.14
C THR A 51 16.32 -0.34 18.42
N SER A 52 15.47 0.18 19.32
CA SER A 52 15.10 -0.50 20.57
C SER A 52 14.24 -1.74 20.35
N THR A 53 13.48 -1.77 19.26
CA THR A 53 12.65 -2.91 18.87
C THR A 53 13.45 -4.05 18.20
N GLY A 54 14.73 -3.81 17.87
CA GLY A 54 15.56 -4.77 17.12
C GLY A 54 15.05 -5.03 15.70
N THR A 55 14.16 -4.18 15.20
CA THR A 55 13.46 -4.39 13.92
C THR A 55 14.28 -3.99 12.70
N LEU A 56 15.38 -3.25 12.90
CA LEU A 56 16.26 -2.84 11.82
C LEU A 56 17.54 -3.68 11.83
N THR A 57 17.73 -4.47 10.80
CA THR A 57 19.03 -5.10 10.54
C THR A 57 20.13 -4.06 10.39
N PRO A 58 21.41 -4.38 10.57
CA PRO A 58 22.51 -3.48 10.26
C PRO A 58 22.46 -2.96 8.80
N ASN A 59 21.98 -3.77 7.87
CA ASN A 59 21.79 -3.37 6.48
C ASN A 59 20.66 -2.34 6.33
N MET A 60 19.55 -2.53 7.03
CA MET A 60 18.46 -1.56 7.03
C MET A 60 18.85 -0.25 7.71
N LEU A 61 19.58 -0.32 8.83
CA LEU A 61 20.12 0.87 9.53
C LEU A 61 21.00 1.73 8.63
N SER A 62 21.82 1.11 7.76
CA SER A 62 22.66 1.84 6.80
C SER A 62 21.85 2.58 5.74
N ARG A 63 20.57 2.22 5.57
CA ARG A 63 19.64 2.81 4.60
C ARG A 63 18.67 3.81 5.21
N VAL A 64 18.78 4.11 6.49
CA VAL A 64 17.91 5.07 7.18
C VAL A 64 18.44 6.49 7.02
N TYR A 65 17.58 7.42 6.60
CA TYR A 65 17.88 8.84 6.65
C TYR A 65 17.80 9.33 8.09
N SER A 66 18.94 9.56 8.73
CA SER A 66 19.00 10.05 10.11
C SER A 66 19.83 11.33 10.23
N PHE A 67 19.38 12.23 11.09
CA PHE A 67 20.06 13.50 11.40
C PHE A 67 19.83 13.87 12.87
N LEU A 68 20.61 14.79 13.39
CA LEU A 68 20.42 15.29 14.74
C LEU A 68 19.19 16.20 14.78
N ASP A 69 18.34 16.00 15.81
CA ASP A 69 17.28 16.95 16.10
C ASP A 69 17.89 18.26 16.59
N TRP A 70 17.51 19.37 15.99
CA TRP A 70 18.13 20.68 16.23
C TRP A 70 17.50 21.42 17.40
N ASP A 71 16.97 20.72 18.40
CA ASP A 71 16.46 21.33 19.63
C ASP A 71 17.55 21.97 20.51
N GLY A 72 18.81 21.75 20.12
CA GLY A 72 19.99 22.34 20.73
C GLY A 72 20.42 21.72 22.07
N TRP A 73 19.65 20.76 22.65
CA TRP A 73 19.86 20.27 24.00
C TRP A 73 19.93 18.75 24.13
N SER A 74 19.09 17.99 23.42
CA SER A 74 19.00 16.54 23.62
C SER A 74 20.08 15.76 22.87
N GLY A 75 20.57 16.26 21.74
CA GLY A 75 21.48 15.51 20.87
C GLY A 75 20.85 14.23 20.30
N GLU A 76 19.53 14.08 20.38
CA GLU A 76 18.80 12.91 19.88
C GLU A 76 18.83 12.86 18.36
N ARG A 77 18.76 11.64 17.82
CA ARG A 77 18.68 11.41 16.41
C ARG A 77 17.25 11.17 15.98
N VAL A 78 16.82 11.91 14.98
CA VAL A 78 15.56 11.70 14.28
C VAL A 78 15.80 11.04 12.93
N VAL A 79 14.79 10.42 12.39
CA VAL A 79 14.80 9.73 11.10
C VAL A 79 13.60 10.14 10.26
N LEU A 80 13.76 10.14 8.95
CA LEU A 80 12.62 9.99 8.07
C LEU A 80 12.16 8.54 8.21
N ARG A 81 10.89 8.30 8.57
CA ARG A 81 10.37 6.96 8.88
C ARG A 81 10.68 5.95 7.76
N PRO A 82 11.39 4.87 8.06
CA PRO A 82 11.68 3.80 7.10
C PRO A 82 10.54 2.79 6.99
N ASP A 83 9.56 2.86 7.89
CA ASP A 83 8.42 1.97 8.07
C ASP A 83 7.27 2.74 8.74
N SER A 84 6.02 2.38 8.48
CA SER A 84 4.85 3.02 9.10
C SER A 84 4.17 2.16 10.16
N THR A 85 4.49 0.86 10.26
CA THR A 85 3.96 -0.05 11.30
C THR A 85 4.42 0.36 12.69
N ILE A 86 5.73 0.65 12.85
CA ILE A 86 6.31 1.07 14.13
C ILE A 86 5.71 2.41 14.62
N PRO A 87 5.60 3.46 13.81
CA PRO A 87 4.86 4.67 14.16
C PRO A 87 3.39 4.43 14.52
N ALA A 88 2.69 3.53 13.82
CA ALA A 88 1.32 3.16 14.15
C ALA A 88 1.23 2.45 15.50
N ALA A 89 2.19 1.56 15.81
CA ALA A 89 2.29 0.90 17.11
C ALA A 89 2.57 1.91 18.24
N ARG A 90 3.46 2.89 18.03
CA ARG A 90 3.70 4.00 18.98
C ARG A 90 2.43 4.80 19.23
N LEU A 91 1.73 5.19 18.15
CA LEU A 91 0.46 5.93 18.26
C LEU A 91 -0.56 5.16 19.09
N TYR A 92 -0.69 3.85 18.86
CA TYR A 92 -1.56 2.97 19.63
C TYR A 92 -1.20 2.97 21.11
N ILE A 93 0.09 2.78 21.47
CA ILE A 93 0.56 2.76 22.84
C ILE A 93 0.28 4.10 23.55
N GLU A 94 0.52 5.22 22.86
CA GLU A 94 0.34 6.55 23.45
C GLU A 94 -1.13 6.95 23.63
N ASN A 95 -2.04 6.49 22.74
CA ASN A 95 -3.37 7.08 22.66
C ASN A 95 -4.53 6.07 22.77
N LEU A 96 -4.29 4.79 22.46
CA LEU A 96 -5.35 3.79 22.27
C LEU A 96 -5.15 2.53 23.12
N LEU A 97 -4.23 2.54 24.07
CA LEU A 97 -3.89 1.36 24.90
C LEU A 97 -5.07 0.81 25.72
N GLN A 98 -6.10 1.64 25.94
CA GLN A 98 -7.34 1.26 26.62
C GLN A 98 -8.30 0.49 25.73
N ASP A 99 -8.08 0.52 24.41
CA ASP A 99 -8.91 -0.19 23.45
C ASP A 99 -8.46 -1.66 23.39
N ASN A 100 -9.36 -2.59 23.70
CA ASN A 100 -9.07 -4.04 23.64
C ASN A 100 -8.75 -4.51 22.21
N LEU A 101 -9.25 -3.80 21.20
CA LEU A 101 -9.03 -4.05 19.78
C LEU A 101 -8.99 -2.74 19.03
N ALA A 102 -7.87 -2.44 18.40
CA ALA A 102 -7.73 -1.29 17.50
C ALA A 102 -7.47 -1.78 16.07
N LYS A 103 -8.29 -1.31 15.12
CA LYS A 103 -8.16 -1.52 13.69
C LYS A 103 -7.82 -0.19 13.04
N LEU A 104 -6.59 -0.04 12.58
CA LEU A 104 -6.03 1.21 12.08
C LEU A 104 -5.58 1.06 10.63
N PHE A 105 -5.67 2.13 9.83
CA PHE A 105 -5.09 2.15 8.49
C PHE A 105 -4.47 3.51 8.17
N TYR A 106 -3.54 3.52 7.24
CA TYR A 106 -2.84 4.72 6.79
C TYR A 106 -2.49 4.65 5.30
N VAL A 107 -2.30 5.82 4.70
CA VAL A 107 -1.66 5.99 3.39
C VAL A 107 -0.52 6.98 3.59
N GLU A 108 0.71 6.49 3.60
CA GLU A 108 1.88 7.24 4.03
C GLU A 108 3.12 6.92 3.18
N ASP A 109 4.01 7.89 3.11
CA ASP A 109 5.33 7.73 2.52
C ASP A 109 6.34 7.12 3.50
N ILE A 110 7.26 6.34 2.99
CA ILE A 110 8.42 5.80 3.72
C ILE A 110 9.70 6.12 2.96
N PHE A 111 10.80 6.20 3.68
CA PHE A 111 12.09 6.66 3.15
C PHE A 111 13.18 5.61 3.35
N SER A 112 13.95 5.35 2.29
CA SER A 112 15.08 4.45 2.35
C SER A 112 16.22 4.99 1.49
N PHE A 113 17.39 5.18 2.07
CA PHE A 113 18.57 5.62 1.32
C PHE A 113 18.99 4.55 0.32
N GLU A 114 19.32 5.00 -0.88
CA GLU A 114 19.82 4.17 -1.97
C GLU A 114 20.88 4.99 -2.77
N GLU A 115 22.07 4.41 -2.94
CA GLU A 115 23.21 5.12 -3.50
C GLU A 115 23.14 5.28 -5.02
N THR A 116 22.62 4.27 -5.71
CA THR A 116 22.69 4.18 -7.18
C THR A 116 21.67 5.07 -7.88
N GLY A 117 20.58 5.41 -7.20
CA GLY A 117 19.43 6.11 -7.79
C GLY A 117 18.58 5.22 -8.70
N LYS A 118 18.79 3.90 -8.69
CA LYS A 118 17.98 2.93 -9.45
C LYS A 118 16.68 2.59 -8.73
N GLU A 119 16.69 2.59 -7.39
CA GLU A 119 15.51 2.41 -6.56
C GLU A 119 14.99 3.75 -6.07
N SER A 120 13.67 3.82 -5.83
CA SER A 120 13.06 5.00 -5.24
C SER A 120 13.46 5.15 -3.78
N ARG A 121 13.83 6.37 -3.38
CA ARG A 121 14.19 6.73 -1.99
C ARG A 121 12.98 7.11 -1.16
N GLU A 122 11.89 7.45 -1.80
CA GLU A 122 10.59 7.75 -1.23
C GLU A 122 9.57 6.83 -1.91
N ARG A 123 8.79 6.09 -1.13
CA ARG A 123 7.77 5.16 -1.60
C ARG A 123 6.50 5.35 -0.79
N TRP A 124 5.36 5.21 -1.43
CA TRP A 124 4.08 5.30 -0.76
C TRP A 124 3.55 3.91 -0.41
N GLN A 125 2.99 3.81 0.79
CA GLN A 125 2.37 2.58 1.30
C GLN A 125 0.92 2.84 1.70
N CYS A 126 0.06 1.86 1.39
CA CYS A 126 -1.25 1.68 1.99
C CYS A 126 -1.12 0.58 3.03
N GLY A 127 -1.26 0.87 4.32
CA GLY A 127 -1.08 -0.11 5.39
C GLY A 127 -2.29 -0.19 6.32
N ALA A 128 -2.55 -1.38 6.85
CA ALA A 128 -3.56 -1.64 7.86
C ALA A 128 -2.98 -2.49 8.98
N GLU A 129 -3.28 -2.10 10.22
CA GLU A 129 -2.76 -2.69 11.44
C GLU A 129 -3.91 -3.06 12.38
N MET A 130 -3.82 -4.23 13.01
CA MET A 130 -4.75 -4.70 14.03
C MET A 130 -3.96 -4.98 15.31
N MET A 131 -4.24 -4.24 16.38
CA MET A 131 -3.68 -4.43 17.71
C MET A 131 -4.77 -4.99 18.62
N GLY A 132 -4.46 -6.09 19.34
CA GLY A 132 -5.41 -6.83 20.19
C GLY A 132 -6.05 -8.06 19.53
N GLY A 133 -5.83 -8.29 18.25
CA GLY A 133 -6.33 -9.48 17.54
C GLY A 133 -5.41 -10.69 17.74
N ALA A 134 -5.80 -11.64 18.60
CA ALA A 134 -4.96 -12.79 18.95
C ALA A 134 -5.23 -14.05 18.12
N ASN A 135 -6.37 -14.13 17.46
CA ASN A 135 -6.85 -15.34 16.80
C ASN A 135 -6.38 -15.42 15.33
N PRO A 136 -6.25 -16.63 14.75
CA PRO A 136 -5.94 -16.84 13.34
C PRO A 136 -6.87 -16.07 12.37
N SER A 137 -8.14 -15.85 12.76
CA SER A 137 -9.10 -15.07 11.98
C SER A 137 -8.69 -13.59 11.80
N ALA A 138 -7.88 -13.03 12.73
CA ALA A 138 -7.37 -11.67 12.60
C ALA A 138 -6.38 -11.54 11.43
N ASP A 139 -5.50 -12.53 11.26
CA ASP A 139 -4.56 -12.56 10.13
C ASP A 139 -5.30 -12.79 8.81
N VAL A 140 -6.30 -13.69 8.82
CA VAL A 140 -7.13 -13.93 7.64
C VAL A 140 -7.91 -12.67 7.25
N GLU A 141 -8.45 -11.92 8.22
CA GLU A 141 -9.13 -10.65 7.96
C GLU A 141 -8.21 -9.67 7.21
N LEU A 142 -6.97 -9.49 7.66
CA LEU A 142 -5.99 -8.62 7.01
C LEU A 142 -5.64 -9.08 5.58
N ILE A 143 -5.49 -10.40 5.38
CA ILE A 143 -5.27 -10.98 4.05
C ILE A 143 -6.45 -10.68 3.13
N LEU A 144 -7.69 -10.87 3.60
CA LEU A 144 -8.91 -10.63 2.82
C LEU A 144 -9.08 -9.15 2.48
N LEU A 145 -8.83 -8.25 3.43
CA LEU A 145 -8.87 -6.80 3.21
C LEU A 145 -7.89 -6.38 2.09
N ALA A 146 -6.67 -6.92 2.11
CA ALA A 146 -5.68 -6.66 1.07
C ALA A 146 -6.13 -7.22 -0.30
N LEU A 147 -6.63 -8.46 -0.35
CA LEU A 147 -7.14 -9.09 -1.59
C LEU A 147 -8.33 -8.34 -2.16
N GLU A 148 -9.26 -7.89 -1.31
CA GLU A 148 -10.41 -7.10 -1.74
C GLU A 148 -9.97 -5.75 -2.31
N THR A 149 -9.01 -5.08 -1.67
CA THR A 149 -8.41 -3.84 -2.21
C THR A 149 -7.83 -4.05 -3.60
N LEU A 150 -7.05 -5.14 -3.78
CA LEU A 150 -6.45 -5.49 -5.08
C LEU A 150 -7.54 -5.79 -6.14
N ALA A 151 -8.60 -6.49 -5.75
CA ALA A 151 -9.74 -6.77 -6.62
C ALA A 151 -10.50 -5.49 -7.04
N GLN A 152 -10.73 -4.55 -6.11
CA GLN A 152 -11.35 -3.24 -6.42
C GLN A 152 -10.52 -2.41 -7.40
N LEU A 153 -9.19 -2.58 -7.39
CA LEU A 153 -8.27 -1.97 -8.35
C LEU A 153 -8.23 -2.70 -9.72
N GLY A 154 -9.01 -3.79 -9.87
CA GLY A 154 -9.00 -4.61 -11.08
C GLY A 154 -7.76 -5.47 -11.24
N ILE A 155 -7.01 -5.71 -10.15
CA ILE A 155 -5.80 -6.52 -10.13
C ILE A 155 -6.19 -7.96 -9.75
N SER A 156 -6.41 -8.84 -10.74
CA SER A 156 -7.02 -10.15 -10.56
C SER A 156 -6.05 -11.34 -10.51
N GLU A 157 -4.84 -11.21 -11.05
CA GLU A 157 -3.87 -12.32 -11.14
C GLU A 157 -2.91 -12.38 -9.95
N VAL A 158 -3.41 -12.02 -8.77
CA VAL A 158 -2.59 -11.98 -7.55
C VAL A 158 -2.40 -13.37 -6.99
N LYS A 159 -1.15 -13.74 -6.73
CA LYS A 159 -0.78 -14.95 -5.98
C LYS A 159 -0.49 -14.59 -4.54
N LEU A 160 -1.14 -15.30 -3.62
CA LEU A 160 -0.90 -15.23 -2.19
C LEU A 160 0.14 -16.27 -1.79
N TYR A 161 1.24 -15.83 -1.21
CA TYR A 161 2.25 -16.70 -0.62
C TYR A 161 2.17 -16.62 0.89
N LEU A 162 2.27 -17.77 1.55
CA LEU A 162 2.22 -17.91 2.99
C LEU A 162 3.50 -18.55 3.52
N SER A 163 3.99 -18.02 4.64
CA SER A 163 5.09 -18.56 5.44
C SER A 163 4.76 -18.40 6.92
N HIS A 164 5.62 -18.88 7.81
CA HIS A 164 5.41 -18.72 9.24
C HIS A 164 6.73 -18.47 9.98
N ALA A 165 6.99 -17.20 10.33
CA ALA A 165 8.22 -16.78 11.00
C ALA A 165 8.43 -17.51 12.35
N GLY A 166 7.38 -17.62 13.16
CA GLY A 166 7.45 -18.29 14.46
C GLY A 166 7.84 -19.77 14.36
N LEU A 167 7.34 -20.47 13.32
CA LEU A 167 7.73 -21.87 13.08
C LEU A 167 9.22 -21.98 12.75
N ILE A 168 9.75 -21.09 11.90
CA ILE A 168 11.16 -21.09 11.52
C ILE A 168 12.03 -20.71 12.71
N ARG A 169 11.68 -19.68 13.50
CA ARG A 169 12.41 -19.26 14.69
C ARG A 169 12.44 -20.38 15.74
N ALA A 170 11.30 -21.00 16.01
CA ALA A 170 11.20 -22.11 16.97
C ALA A 170 12.04 -23.32 16.52
N LEU A 171 12.03 -23.63 15.21
CA LEU A 171 12.90 -24.68 14.64
C LEU A 171 14.39 -24.36 14.86
N LEU A 172 14.85 -23.14 14.54
CA LEU A 172 16.24 -22.74 14.71
C LEU A 172 16.67 -22.78 16.20
N HIS A 173 15.75 -22.45 17.10
CA HIS A 173 15.96 -22.57 18.54
C HIS A 173 16.11 -24.03 18.99
N GLU A 174 15.24 -24.95 18.54
CA GLU A 174 15.29 -26.37 18.90
C GLU A 174 16.52 -27.09 18.32
N VAL A 175 17.08 -26.61 17.20
CA VAL A 175 18.37 -27.10 16.69
C VAL A 175 19.53 -26.79 17.64
N GLY A 176 19.36 -25.80 18.55
CA GLY A 176 20.32 -25.49 19.60
C GLY A 176 21.48 -24.59 19.18
N LEU A 177 21.24 -23.76 18.14
CA LEU A 177 22.23 -22.78 17.66
C LEU A 177 22.32 -21.57 18.61
N ALA A 178 23.47 -20.88 18.59
CA ALA A 178 23.62 -19.62 19.31
C ALA A 178 22.64 -18.54 18.80
N PRO A 179 22.10 -17.65 19.66
CA PRO A 179 21.10 -16.65 19.25
C PRO A 179 21.52 -15.78 18.05
N SER A 180 22.78 -15.36 17.99
CA SER A 180 23.31 -14.58 16.87
C SER A 180 23.35 -15.37 15.54
N GLU A 181 23.54 -16.67 15.61
CA GLU A 181 23.51 -17.55 14.44
C GLU A 181 22.07 -17.84 14.02
N GLN A 182 21.15 -18.03 14.98
CA GLN A 182 19.72 -18.16 14.69
C GLN A 182 19.20 -16.96 13.88
N SER A 183 19.48 -15.72 14.33
CA SER A 183 19.07 -14.51 13.63
C SER A 183 19.66 -14.45 12.21
N ARG A 184 20.95 -14.71 12.06
CA ARG A 184 21.61 -14.71 10.75
C ARG A 184 21.05 -15.76 9.79
N LEU A 185 20.73 -16.95 10.28
CA LEU A 185 20.14 -18.00 9.44
C LEU A 185 18.67 -17.69 9.11
N PHE A 186 17.92 -17.13 10.06
CA PHE A 186 16.57 -16.66 9.83
C PHE A 186 16.53 -15.65 8.68
N ASP A 187 17.40 -14.63 8.70
CA ASP A 187 17.47 -13.61 7.63
C ASP A 187 17.78 -14.23 6.27
N ARG A 188 18.73 -15.18 6.22
CA ARG A 188 19.07 -15.88 4.99
C ARG A 188 17.89 -16.69 4.44
N ILE A 189 17.12 -17.37 5.32
CA ILE A 189 15.91 -18.09 4.92
C ILE A 189 14.91 -17.11 4.31
N MET A 190 14.67 -15.99 5.01
CA MET A 190 13.74 -14.95 4.54
C MET A 190 14.20 -14.31 3.22
N ASP A 191 15.49 -14.25 2.96
CA ASP A 191 16.08 -13.81 1.69
C ASP A 191 16.04 -14.86 0.57
N GLY A 192 15.58 -16.08 0.88
CA GLY A 192 15.46 -17.18 -0.07
C GLY A 192 16.73 -18.01 -0.23
N ASP A 193 17.78 -17.76 0.57
CA ASP A 193 19.03 -18.54 0.55
C ASP A 193 18.91 -19.79 1.45
N THR A 194 17.99 -20.67 1.09
CA THR A 194 17.72 -21.91 1.84
C THR A 194 18.83 -22.95 1.68
N THR A 195 19.48 -23.02 0.52
CA THR A 195 20.48 -24.05 0.22
C THR A 195 21.66 -23.99 1.18
N ALA A 196 22.25 -22.82 1.39
CA ALA A 196 23.39 -22.67 2.30
C ALA A 196 22.97 -22.81 3.78
N VAL A 197 21.74 -22.42 4.11
CA VAL A 197 21.19 -22.64 5.45
C VAL A 197 21.00 -24.14 5.71
N LEU A 198 20.39 -24.87 4.79
CA LEU A 198 20.24 -26.33 4.89
C LEU A 198 21.59 -27.02 5.06
N GLN A 199 22.59 -26.68 4.25
CA GLN A 199 23.94 -27.24 4.37
C GLN A 199 24.53 -27.00 5.77
N ARG A 200 24.32 -25.79 6.33
CA ARG A 200 24.80 -25.44 7.68
C ARG A 200 24.09 -26.24 8.76
N LEU A 201 22.75 -26.31 8.69
CA LEU A 201 21.95 -27.07 9.68
C LEU A 201 22.22 -28.57 9.62
N MET A 202 22.37 -29.14 8.43
CA MET A 202 22.68 -30.55 8.23
C MET A 202 24.09 -30.92 8.72
N ALA A 203 25.03 -29.98 8.73
CA ALA A 203 26.36 -30.21 9.28
C ALA A 203 26.34 -30.36 10.81
N GLU A 204 25.43 -29.60 11.50
CA GLU A 204 25.26 -29.69 12.95
C GLU A 204 24.37 -30.87 13.38
N LYS A 205 23.33 -31.14 12.60
CA LYS A 205 22.27 -32.11 12.88
C LYS A 205 21.94 -32.96 11.62
N PRO A 206 22.83 -33.90 11.23
CA PRO A 206 22.62 -34.72 10.02
C PRO A 206 21.32 -35.53 10.03
N GLU A 207 20.85 -35.91 11.22
CA GLU A 207 19.59 -36.66 11.44
C GLU A 207 18.34 -35.88 11.07
N LEU A 208 18.42 -34.54 10.98
CA LEU A 208 17.30 -33.66 10.65
C LEU A 208 17.16 -33.39 9.15
N ARG A 209 18.01 -33.99 8.32
CA ARG A 209 18.10 -33.70 6.89
C ARG A 209 16.75 -33.76 6.19
N ASP A 210 16.04 -34.87 6.34
CA ASP A 210 14.79 -35.11 5.64
C ASP A 210 13.69 -34.14 6.09
N THR A 211 13.61 -33.86 7.41
CA THR A 211 12.65 -32.92 7.98
C THR A 211 12.92 -31.47 7.53
N LEU A 212 14.18 -31.05 7.50
CA LEU A 212 14.59 -29.72 7.06
C LEU A 212 14.38 -29.53 5.54
N SER A 213 14.73 -30.54 4.74
CA SER A 213 14.45 -30.52 3.30
C SER A 213 12.94 -30.46 3.03
N LEU A 214 12.14 -31.24 3.76
CA LEU A 214 10.68 -31.19 3.66
C LEU A 214 10.14 -29.78 3.93
N LEU A 215 10.66 -29.10 4.96
CA LEU A 215 10.19 -27.76 5.36
C LEU A 215 10.57 -26.68 4.34
N PHE A 216 11.77 -26.68 3.81
CA PHE A 216 12.31 -25.57 3.02
C PHE A 216 12.29 -25.79 1.50
N GLU A 217 12.26 -27.03 1.03
CA GLU A 217 12.29 -27.34 -0.40
C GLU A 217 10.90 -27.61 -0.98
N LEU A 218 9.96 -28.07 -0.14
CA LEU A 218 8.61 -28.35 -0.60
C LEU A 218 7.72 -27.09 -0.55
N LYS A 219 6.88 -26.99 -1.56
CA LYS A 219 5.84 -25.99 -1.66
C LYS A 219 4.48 -26.69 -1.64
N GLY A 220 3.53 -26.09 -0.91
CA GLY A 220 2.19 -26.62 -0.77
C GLY A 220 1.13 -25.60 -1.14
N ASP A 221 -0.08 -26.05 -1.41
CA ASP A 221 -1.25 -25.25 -1.77
C ASP A 221 -2.51 -25.66 -1.01
N SER A 222 -2.33 -26.44 0.05
CA SER A 222 -3.46 -27.00 0.80
C SER A 222 -3.13 -27.20 2.29
N PRO A 223 -4.15 -27.19 3.17
CA PRO A 223 -3.97 -27.54 4.58
C PRO A 223 -3.45 -28.97 4.78
N GLY A 224 -3.80 -29.91 3.87
CA GLY A 224 -3.29 -31.31 3.92
C GLY A 224 -1.75 -31.38 3.81
N PHE A 225 -1.13 -30.46 3.07
CA PHE A 225 0.33 -30.35 3.05
C PHE A 225 0.88 -30.05 4.46
N LEU A 226 0.31 -29.08 5.16
CA LEU A 226 0.74 -28.74 6.53
C LEU A 226 0.43 -29.83 7.54
N GLN A 227 -0.67 -30.59 7.37
CA GLN A 227 -0.98 -31.73 8.22
C GLN A 227 0.07 -32.85 8.08
N ASN A 228 0.52 -33.12 6.85
CA ASN A 228 1.59 -34.06 6.61
C ASN A 228 2.92 -33.57 7.20
N LEU A 229 3.22 -32.29 6.99
CA LEU A 229 4.42 -31.64 7.56
C LEU A 229 4.37 -31.68 9.11
N ARG A 230 3.21 -31.42 9.72
CA ARG A 230 3.00 -31.53 11.16
C ARG A 230 3.40 -32.89 11.71
N ALA A 231 2.93 -33.98 11.08
CA ALA A 231 3.25 -35.32 11.52
C ALA A 231 4.76 -35.57 11.58
N SER A 232 5.50 -35.17 10.54
CA SER A 232 6.95 -35.34 10.47
C SER A 232 7.72 -34.38 11.41
N LEU A 233 7.25 -33.12 11.54
CA LEU A 233 7.89 -32.14 12.41
C LEU A 233 7.74 -32.46 13.88
N LEU A 234 6.56 -32.86 14.33
CA LEU A 234 6.28 -33.09 15.75
C LEU A 234 6.91 -34.37 16.29
N GLU A 235 7.22 -35.35 15.43
CA GLU A 235 8.01 -36.51 15.80
C GLU A 235 9.40 -36.10 16.33
N VAL A 236 9.98 -35.06 15.76
CA VAL A 236 11.33 -34.57 16.08
C VAL A 236 11.29 -33.34 17.01
N PHE A 237 10.34 -32.43 16.78
CA PHE A 237 10.22 -31.14 17.45
C PHE A 237 8.82 -30.92 18.04
N PRO A 238 8.45 -31.60 19.15
CA PRO A 238 7.09 -31.47 19.73
C PRO A 238 6.71 -30.03 20.10
N LYS A 239 7.66 -29.18 20.45
CA LYS A 239 7.41 -27.78 20.83
C LYS A 239 6.92 -26.89 19.68
N LEU A 240 7.00 -27.36 18.43
CA LEU A 240 6.49 -26.62 17.26
C LEU A 240 4.97 -26.75 17.10
N GLU A 241 4.28 -27.56 17.94
CA GLU A 241 2.86 -27.87 17.77
C GLU A 241 2.00 -26.63 17.66
N ALA A 242 2.11 -25.67 18.59
CA ALA A 242 1.30 -24.47 18.58
C ALA A 242 1.48 -23.63 17.30
N ASN A 243 2.71 -23.53 16.76
CA ASN A 243 3.00 -22.75 15.57
C ASN A 243 2.44 -23.41 14.31
N ILE A 244 2.59 -24.74 14.18
CA ILE A 244 2.10 -25.45 12.99
C ILE A 244 0.55 -25.55 13.02
N ASP A 245 -0.06 -25.70 14.17
CA ASP A 245 -1.51 -25.75 14.33
C ASP A 245 -2.17 -24.40 14.00
N ASP A 246 -1.56 -23.28 14.47
CA ASP A 246 -1.97 -21.92 14.10
C ASP A 246 -1.94 -21.73 12.58
N PHE A 247 -0.86 -22.18 11.92
CA PHE A 247 -0.72 -22.08 10.48
C PHE A 247 -1.73 -22.95 9.71
N ILE A 248 -2.02 -24.17 10.20
CA ILE A 248 -3.06 -25.03 9.63
C ILE A 248 -4.43 -24.36 9.69
N VAL A 249 -4.78 -23.74 10.82
CA VAL A 249 -6.06 -23.02 10.97
C VAL A 249 -6.19 -21.89 9.98
N ILE A 250 -5.14 -21.05 9.83
CA ILE A 250 -5.13 -19.94 8.86
C ILE A 250 -5.35 -20.46 7.44
N THR A 251 -4.62 -21.48 7.02
CA THR A 251 -4.72 -22.03 5.67
C THR A 251 -6.07 -22.72 5.43
N GLN A 252 -6.64 -23.35 6.45
CA GLN A 252 -8.00 -23.94 6.36
C GLN A 252 -9.06 -22.86 6.17
N LEU A 253 -9.02 -21.77 6.95
CA LEU A 253 -9.94 -20.65 6.82
C LEU A 253 -9.87 -20.01 5.43
N LEU A 254 -8.68 -19.78 4.89
CA LEU A 254 -8.52 -19.25 3.54
C LEU A 254 -9.11 -20.17 2.48
N LYS A 255 -8.90 -21.47 2.62
CA LYS A 255 -9.46 -22.49 1.70
C LYS A 255 -10.98 -22.53 1.77
N ASP A 256 -11.56 -22.52 2.97
CA ASP A 256 -13.01 -22.56 3.19
C ASP A 256 -13.70 -21.31 2.61
N LEU A 257 -12.99 -20.17 2.58
CA LEU A 257 -13.41 -18.92 1.95
C LEU A 257 -13.13 -18.88 0.43
N GLY A 258 -12.60 -19.95 -0.15
CA GLY A 258 -12.36 -20.07 -1.60
C GLY A 258 -11.10 -19.35 -2.11
N HIS A 259 -10.16 -18.96 -1.22
CA HIS A 259 -8.93 -18.31 -1.62
C HIS A 259 -7.80 -19.32 -1.87
N ASN A 260 -7.14 -19.16 -3.02
CA ASN A 260 -5.96 -19.93 -3.37
C ASN A 260 -4.71 -19.29 -2.78
N TYR A 261 -3.76 -20.11 -2.32
CA TYR A 261 -2.49 -19.66 -1.78
C TYR A 261 -1.38 -20.67 -2.12
N GLN A 262 -0.14 -20.25 -1.95
CA GLN A 262 1.03 -21.11 -1.97
C GLN A 262 1.78 -21.00 -0.64
N ILE A 263 2.11 -22.14 -0.04
CA ILE A 263 2.96 -22.21 1.14
C ILE A 263 4.41 -22.28 0.64
N ASP A 264 5.22 -21.31 1.05
CA ASP A 264 6.64 -21.23 0.72
C ASP A 264 7.39 -20.67 1.93
N MET A 265 8.00 -21.56 2.71
CA MET A 265 8.66 -21.19 3.98
C MET A 265 9.85 -20.25 3.80
N ALA A 266 10.43 -20.17 2.59
CA ALA A 266 11.50 -19.25 2.24
C ALA A 266 10.99 -17.89 1.70
N SER A 267 9.69 -17.66 1.69
CA SER A 267 9.08 -16.44 1.17
C SER A 267 8.75 -15.48 2.31
N GLY A 268 9.67 -14.58 2.65
CA GLY A 268 9.46 -13.71 3.80
C GLY A 268 10.25 -12.41 3.82
N LYS A 269 10.76 -11.92 2.67
CA LYS A 269 11.48 -10.62 2.65
C LYS A 269 10.68 -9.52 3.34
N GLY A 270 11.18 -8.97 4.41
CA GLY A 270 10.53 -7.90 5.16
C GLY A 270 11.30 -7.54 6.42
N PHE A 271 10.60 -6.93 7.36
CA PHE A 271 11.14 -6.53 8.64
C PHE A 271 11.29 -7.73 9.59
N GLU A 272 12.30 -7.70 10.48
CA GLU A 272 12.62 -8.78 11.42
C GLU A 272 11.61 -8.96 12.56
N TYR A 273 10.59 -8.11 12.67
CA TYR A 273 9.67 -8.14 13.82
C TYR A 273 8.56 -9.20 13.74
N TYR A 274 8.44 -9.95 12.64
CA TYR A 274 7.39 -10.98 12.54
C TYR A 274 7.62 -12.18 13.45
N THR A 275 6.55 -12.59 14.13
CA THR A 275 6.56 -13.68 15.13
C THR A 275 5.60 -14.83 14.78
N GLY A 276 4.71 -14.64 13.84
CA GLY A 276 3.71 -15.62 13.44
C GLY A 276 3.66 -15.82 11.92
N VAL A 277 2.43 -15.94 11.38
CA VAL A 277 2.21 -16.05 9.95
C VAL A 277 2.78 -14.84 9.20
N LEU A 278 3.29 -15.12 8.00
CA LEU A 278 3.74 -14.14 7.01
C LEU A 278 2.97 -14.36 5.73
N PHE A 279 2.61 -13.28 5.06
CA PHE A 279 1.95 -13.36 3.77
C PHE A 279 2.45 -12.29 2.79
N GLN A 280 2.48 -12.64 1.51
CA GLN A 280 2.90 -11.75 0.43
C GLN A 280 1.94 -11.85 -0.75
N PHE A 281 1.70 -10.71 -1.39
CA PHE A 281 0.92 -10.60 -2.62
C PHE A 281 1.87 -10.34 -3.79
N ARG A 282 1.81 -11.17 -4.83
CA ARG A 282 2.70 -11.07 -6.00
C ARG A 282 1.96 -11.26 -7.31
N ILE A 283 2.47 -10.62 -8.36
CA ILE A 283 2.12 -10.90 -9.76
C ILE A 283 3.42 -11.21 -10.50
N GLY A 284 3.58 -12.45 -10.95
CA GLY A 284 4.87 -12.90 -11.45
C GLY A 284 5.97 -12.68 -10.41
N GLU A 285 7.04 -11.99 -10.79
CA GLU A 285 8.14 -11.65 -9.89
C GLU A 285 7.91 -10.35 -9.08
N LYS A 286 6.86 -9.57 -9.40
CA LYS A 286 6.60 -8.31 -8.71
C LYS A 286 5.87 -8.55 -7.40
N ARG A 287 6.46 -8.04 -6.30
CA ARG A 287 5.81 -7.99 -4.99
C ARG A 287 4.94 -6.74 -4.91
N LEU A 288 3.66 -6.91 -4.59
CA LEU A 288 2.70 -5.81 -4.42
C LEU A 288 2.61 -5.33 -2.98
N GLY A 289 3.01 -6.17 -2.05
CA GLY A 289 2.96 -5.93 -0.62
C GLY A 289 2.98 -7.21 0.17
N GLY A 290 2.74 -7.09 1.46
CA GLY A 290 2.66 -8.22 2.37
C GLY A 290 2.59 -7.77 3.80
N GLY A 291 2.48 -8.74 4.70
CA GLY A 291 2.32 -8.50 6.12
C GLY A 291 2.51 -9.76 6.94
N GLY A 292 2.07 -9.70 8.18
CA GLY A 292 2.10 -10.83 9.09
C GLY A 292 1.85 -10.44 10.53
N ARG A 293 1.97 -11.40 11.43
CA ARG A 293 1.81 -11.24 12.87
C ARG A 293 3.14 -10.85 13.53
N TYR A 294 3.09 -9.86 14.43
CA TYR A 294 4.28 -9.30 15.10
C TYR A 294 4.01 -9.02 16.59
N ASN A 295 3.66 -10.07 17.33
CA ASN A 295 3.24 -9.97 18.73
C ASN A 295 4.29 -9.36 19.66
N ASP A 296 5.59 -9.47 19.35
CA ASP A 296 6.65 -8.94 20.19
C ASP A 296 6.83 -7.42 20.05
N LEU A 297 6.28 -6.80 19.01
CA LEU A 297 6.53 -5.38 18.74
C LEU A 297 5.97 -4.46 19.84
N ILE A 298 4.70 -4.64 20.22
CA ILE A 298 4.05 -3.81 21.25
C ILE A 298 4.73 -3.97 22.61
N PRO A 299 5.02 -5.20 23.11
CA PRO A 299 5.81 -5.41 24.32
C PRO A 299 7.20 -4.75 24.29
N LEU A 300 7.94 -4.90 23.19
CA LEU A 300 9.28 -4.29 23.05
C LEU A 300 9.24 -2.76 23.08
N MET A 301 8.11 -2.16 22.71
CA MET A 301 7.88 -0.71 22.78
C MET A 301 7.28 -0.26 24.14
N GLY A 302 7.10 -1.18 25.11
CA GLY A 302 6.56 -0.86 26.43
C GLY A 302 5.02 -0.85 26.52
N GLY A 303 4.31 -1.35 25.52
CA GLY A 303 2.85 -1.34 25.44
C GLY A 303 2.13 -2.53 26.07
N GLY A 304 2.83 -3.43 26.75
CA GLY A 304 2.25 -4.65 27.33
C GLY A 304 2.14 -5.80 26.33
N ASP A 305 1.67 -6.96 26.81
CA ASP A 305 1.54 -8.19 26.00
C ASP A 305 0.27 -8.14 25.13
N ILE A 306 0.33 -7.37 24.07
CA ILE A 306 -0.77 -7.15 23.13
C ILE A 306 -0.38 -7.71 21.76
N PRO A 307 -1.12 -8.71 21.26
CA PRO A 307 -0.87 -9.27 19.92
C PRO A 307 -1.16 -8.24 18.84
N ALA A 308 -0.37 -8.29 17.78
CA ALA A 308 -0.56 -7.39 16.66
C ALA A 308 -0.23 -8.06 15.32
N SER A 309 -0.96 -7.66 14.30
CA SER A 309 -0.79 -8.09 12.91
C SER A 309 -1.08 -6.92 11.98
N GLY A 310 -0.49 -6.92 10.80
CA GLY A 310 -0.74 -5.87 9.81
C GLY A 310 -0.16 -6.20 8.45
N PHE A 311 -0.43 -5.33 7.49
CA PHE A 311 0.16 -5.40 6.16
C PHE A 311 0.37 -4.02 5.56
N ALA A 312 1.23 -3.96 4.55
CA ALA A 312 1.37 -2.80 3.69
C ALA A 312 1.42 -3.20 2.21
N LEU A 313 0.70 -2.45 1.37
CA LEU A 313 0.75 -2.53 -0.08
C LEU A 313 1.58 -1.38 -0.63
N ASP A 314 2.39 -1.66 -1.66
CA ASP A 314 3.23 -0.68 -2.35
C ASP A 314 2.40 0.08 -3.40
N VAL A 315 2.10 1.34 -3.13
CA VAL A 315 1.26 2.18 -4.00
C VAL A 315 1.89 2.36 -5.38
N ASP A 316 3.21 2.47 -5.47
CA ASP A 316 3.91 2.63 -6.74
C ASP A 316 3.72 1.40 -7.64
N GLN A 317 3.78 0.20 -7.05
CA GLN A 317 3.51 -1.04 -7.77
C GLN A 317 2.05 -1.13 -8.20
N LEU A 318 1.11 -0.77 -7.32
CA LEU A 318 -0.33 -0.77 -7.63
C LEU A 318 -0.64 0.21 -8.76
N MET A 319 -0.11 1.44 -8.73
CA MET A 319 -0.27 2.43 -9.79
C MET A 319 0.23 1.91 -11.15
N SER A 320 1.31 1.12 -11.16
CA SER A 320 1.86 0.55 -12.39
C SER A 320 0.97 -0.52 -13.03
N LEU A 321 0.06 -1.11 -12.26
CA LEU A 321 -0.83 -2.21 -12.68
C LEU A 321 -2.27 -1.76 -12.91
N THR A 322 -2.68 -0.64 -12.31
CA THR A 322 -4.00 -0.09 -12.53
C THR A 322 -4.10 0.51 -13.93
N ARG A 323 -5.22 0.26 -14.60
CA ARG A 323 -5.52 0.92 -15.87
C ARG A 323 -5.60 2.44 -15.65
N SER A 324 -5.30 3.21 -16.67
CA SER A 324 -5.41 4.66 -16.61
C SER A 324 -6.81 5.05 -16.12
N TRP A 325 -6.88 5.75 -14.99
CA TRP A 325 -8.11 6.36 -14.53
C TRP A 325 -8.34 7.60 -15.39
N GLU A 326 -9.34 7.55 -16.24
CA GLU A 326 -9.82 8.77 -16.91
C GLU A 326 -10.61 9.58 -15.88
N ASP A 327 -10.16 10.79 -15.62
CA ASP A 327 -10.98 11.77 -14.91
C ASP A 327 -12.21 12.05 -15.75
N THR A 328 -13.35 11.52 -15.30
CA THR A 328 -14.63 11.68 -16.02
C THR A 328 -15.27 13.05 -15.80
N THR A 329 -14.63 13.93 -15.03
CA THR A 329 -15.11 15.30 -14.81
C THR A 329 -15.21 16.00 -16.19
N PRO A 330 -16.36 16.50 -16.60
CA PRO A 330 -16.48 17.22 -17.85
C PRO A 330 -15.58 18.44 -17.84
N SER A 331 -14.63 18.47 -18.76
CA SER A 331 -13.70 19.58 -18.91
C SER A 331 -14.16 20.51 -20.02
N ILE A 332 -14.21 21.80 -19.73
CA ILE A 332 -14.74 22.85 -20.61
C ILE A 332 -13.71 23.95 -20.73
N LEU A 333 -13.35 24.31 -21.96
CA LEU A 333 -12.56 25.50 -22.23
C LEU A 333 -13.53 26.64 -22.67
N ILE A 334 -13.48 27.77 -21.95
CA ILE A 334 -14.29 28.95 -22.23
C ILE A 334 -13.43 29.95 -22.99
N ARG A 335 -13.90 30.28 -24.21
CA ARG A 335 -13.29 31.28 -25.09
C ARG A 335 -14.15 32.53 -25.12
N ASN A 336 -13.50 33.68 -25.00
CA ASN A 336 -14.17 34.96 -25.21
C ASN A 336 -13.89 35.44 -26.66
N ASP A 337 -14.84 35.20 -27.57
CA ASP A 337 -14.75 35.65 -28.96
C ASP A 337 -15.37 37.05 -29.11
N ASP A 338 -15.80 37.69 -27.99
CA ASP A 338 -16.32 39.06 -28.00
C ASP A 338 -15.17 40.09 -27.96
N ASN A 339 -14.74 40.55 -29.13
CA ASN A 339 -13.70 41.55 -29.27
C ASN A 339 -14.13 42.98 -28.92
N THR A 340 -15.31 43.17 -28.34
CA THR A 340 -15.84 44.54 -28.03
C THR A 340 -15.32 45.11 -26.71
N GLY A 341 -14.66 44.32 -25.87
CA GLY A 341 -14.17 44.73 -24.57
C GLY A 341 -15.24 45.05 -23.51
N LYS A 342 -16.52 44.76 -23.83
CA LYS A 342 -17.66 45.12 -22.96
C LYS A 342 -18.01 44.08 -21.90
N ASN A 343 -17.53 42.83 -22.03
CA ASN A 343 -17.93 41.70 -21.19
C ASN A 343 -16.75 40.90 -20.69
N GLU A 344 -15.73 41.55 -20.16
CA GLU A 344 -14.51 40.86 -19.67
C GLU A 344 -14.77 39.96 -18.42
N SER A 345 -15.80 40.27 -17.61
CA SER A 345 -16.18 39.46 -16.46
C SER A 345 -17.00 38.20 -16.80
N LEU A 346 -17.72 38.23 -17.96
CA LEU A 346 -18.67 37.17 -18.31
C LEU A 346 -18.06 35.77 -18.40
N PRO A 347 -16.86 35.53 -18.98
CA PRO A 347 -16.21 34.23 -18.96
C PRO A 347 -15.94 33.70 -17.57
N LEU A 348 -15.52 34.58 -16.62
CA LEU A 348 -15.27 34.24 -15.23
C LEU A 348 -16.57 33.87 -14.48
N GLU A 349 -17.65 34.60 -14.72
CA GLU A 349 -18.97 34.34 -14.13
C GLU A 349 -19.51 32.97 -14.61
N ILE A 350 -19.41 32.69 -15.92
CA ILE A 350 -19.83 31.41 -16.49
C ILE A 350 -18.95 30.27 -15.97
N ALA A 351 -17.63 30.44 -15.88
CA ALA A 351 -16.74 29.46 -15.29
C ALA A 351 -17.13 29.15 -13.82
N GLY A 352 -17.51 30.20 -13.06
CA GLY A 352 -17.99 30.04 -11.70
C GLY A 352 -19.30 29.24 -11.62
N LEU A 353 -20.22 29.45 -12.54
CA LEU A 353 -21.47 28.67 -12.60
C LEU A 353 -21.21 27.21 -12.97
N LEU A 354 -20.38 26.94 -13.97
CA LEU A 354 -20.01 25.59 -14.41
C LEU A 354 -19.31 24.80 -13.31
N ARG A 355 -18.39 25.43 -12.58
CA ARG A 355 -17.70 24.79 -11.44
C ARG A 355 -18.68 24.42 -10.30
N ARG A 356 -19.68 25.24 -10.04
CA ARG A 356 -20.72 24.93 -9.04
C ARG A 356 -21.55 23.70 -9.38
N VAL A 357 -21.68 23.36 -10.64
CA VAL A 357 -22.40 22.15 -11.10
C VAL A 357 -21.45 20.96 -11.37
N GLY A 358 -20.20 21.04 -10.92
CA GLY A 358 -19.25 19.92 -10.97
C GLY A 358 -18.47 19.78 -12.28
N CYS A 359 -18.42 20.83 -13.12
CA CYS A 359 -17.59 20.84 -14.33
C CYS A 359 -16.21 21.45 -14.04
N ALA A 360 -15.16 20.89 -14.63
CA ALA A 360 -13.85 21.53 -14.70
C ALA A 360 -13.90 22.59 -15.82
N ALA A 361 -13.91 23.87 -15.46
CA ALA A 361 -14.02 24.97 -16.40
C ALA A 361 -12.75 25.83 -16.39
N ASP A 362 -12.06 25.86 -17.52
CA ASP A 362 -10.86 26.66 -17.77
C ASP A 362 -11.15 27.84 -18.68
N LEU A 363 -10.43 28.92 -18.52
CA LEU A 363 -10.49 30.07 -19.39
C LEU A 363 -9.37 29.98 -20.44
N ASP A 364 -9.69 30.27 -21.69
CA ASP A 364 -8.68 30.40 -22.74
C ASP A 364 -7.82 31.64 -22.50
N GLN A 365 -6.53 31.41 -22.24
CA GLN A 365 -5.53 32.45 -22.00
C GLN A 365 -4.75 32.79 -23.27
N GLY A 366 -5.31 32.50 -24.46
CA GLY A 366 -4.66 32.74 -25.75
C GLY A 366 -3.71 31.64 -26.20
N TYR A 367 -3.81 30.44 -25.60
CA TYR A 367 -3.04 29.29 -26.05
C TYR A 367 -3.51 28.76 -27.39
N THR A 368 -2.60 28.67 -28.36
CA THR A 368 -2.91 28.30 -29.75
C THR A 368 -2.80 26.81 -30.06
N GLY A 369 -2.47 25.97 -29.08
CA GLY A 369 -2.34 24.51 -29.23
C GLY A 369 -3.67 23.77 -29.22
N GLU A 370 -3.61 22.47 -29.53
CA GLU A 370 -4.78 21.57 -29.36
C GLU A 370 -5.19 21.52 -27.90
N THR A 371 -6.50 21.65 -27.65
CA THR A 371 -7.06 21.56 -26.32
C THR A 371 -7.45 20.12 -25.99
N LYS A 372 -7.17 19.67 -24.77
CA LYS A 372 -7.61 18.37 -24.22
C LYS A 372 -9.03 18.41 -23.62
N HIS A 373 -9.67 19.58 -23.61
CA HIS A 373 -11.02 19.73 -23.07
C HIS A 373 -12.05 19.04 -23.95
N ARG A 374 -12.98 18.34 -23.34
CA ARG A 374 -14.08 17.71 -24.09
C ARG A 374 -14.98 18.74 -24.75
N TRP A 375 -15.23 19.85 -24.04
CA TRP A 375 -16.13 20.89 -24.52
C TRP A 375 -15.41 22.22 -24.74
N ILE A 376 -15.78 22.94 -25.77
CA ILE A 376 -15.38 24.34 -25.97
C ILE A 376 -16.64 25.18 -25.94
N LEU A 377 -16.68 26.17 -25.06
CA LEU A 377 -17.73 27.17 -24.97
C LEU A 377 -17.21 28.51 -25.49
N SER A 378 -17.61 28.91 -26.65
CA SER A 378 -17.29 30.22 -27.22
C SER A 378 -18.39 31.24 -26.88
N ILE A 379 -18.01 32.34 -26.23
CA ILE A 379 -18.87 33.47 -25.94
C ILE A 379 -18.82 34.44 -27.12
N ARG A 380 -19.94 34.68 -27.76
CA ARG A 380 -20.06 35.53 -28.92
C ARG A 380 -20.64 36.89 -28.54
N GLY A 381 -20.11 37.96 -29.09
CA GLY A 381 -20.66 39.29 -28.86
C GLY A 381 -22.05 39.46 -29.49
N SER A 382 -22.84 40.41 -29.00
CA SER A 382 -24.25 40.65 -29.29
C SER A 382 -24.65 40.94 -30.76
N LYS A 383 -23.78 40.70 -31.71
CA LYS A 383 -24.08 40.81 -33.16
C LYS A 383 -24.47 39.49 -33.84
N GLY A 384 -24.49 38.36 -33.11
CA GLY A 384 -24.87 37.02 -33.57
C GLY A 384 -26.28 36.64 -33.12
N LYS A 385 -26.84 35.58 -33.74
CA LYS A 385 -28.16 35.05 -33.39
C LYS A 385 -28.20 34.35 -32.04
N SER A 386 -27.09 33.95 -31.49
CA SER A 386 -26.95 33.23 -30.22
C SER A 386 -25.72 33.71 -29.42
N ALA A 387 -25.88 33.82 -28.12
CA ALA A 387 -24.83 34.32 -27.21
C ALA A 387 -23.65 33.35 -27.02
N PHE A 388 -23.89 32.05 -27.22
CA PHE A 388 -22.94 30.98 -26.97
C PHE A 388 -22.89 29.96 -28.09
N LEU A 389 -21.68 29.40 -28.33
CA LEU A 389 -21.48 28.22 -29.14
C LEU A 389 -20.80 27.15 -28.30
N LEU A 390 -21.50 26.03 -28.02
CA LEU A 390 -20.97 24.89 -27.34
C LEU A 390 -20.55 23.81 -28.30
N THR A 391 -19.28 23.46 -28.36
CA THR A 391 -18.73 22.43 -29.26
C THR A 391 -18.27 21.22 -28.46
N ASP A 392 -18.81 20.05 -28.78
CA ASP A 392 -18.33 18.76 -28.24
C ASP A 392 -17.18 18.24 -29.11
N GLN A 393 -15.99 18.19 -28.59
CA GLN A 393 -14.78 17.77 -29.31
C GLN A 393 -14.79 16.27 -29.67
N LEU A 394 -15.55 15.45 -28.94
CA LEU A 394 -15.64 14.01 -29.22
C LEU A 394 -16.54 13.73 -30.44
N SER A 395 -17.68 14.42 -30.57
CA SER A 395 -18.62 14.21 -31.66
C SER A 395 -18.44 15.20 -32.79
N GLY A 396 -17.68 16.27 -32.60
CA GLY A 396 -17.56 17.40 -33.52
C GLY A 396 -18.85 18.26 -33.65
N LYS A 397 -19.85 18.00 -32.81
CA LYS A 397 -21.13 18.71 -32.85
C LYS A 397 -21.03 20.07 -32.18
N ALA A 398 -21.42 21.11 -32.90
CA ALA A 398 -21.56 22.45 -32.37
C ALA A 398 -23.05 22.80 -32.20
N THR A 399 -23.40 23.38 -31.04
CA THR A 399 -24.77 23.77 -30.69
C THR A 399 -24.77 25.25 -30.30
N GLU A 400 -25.62 26.02 -30.93
CA GLU A 400 -25.85 27.43 -30.62
C GLU A 400 -26.87 27.55 -29.49
N LEU A 401 -26.59 28.40 -28.51
CA LEU A 401 -27.35 28.56 -27.26
C LEU A 401 -27.51 30.05 -26.93
N ASP A 402 -28.67 30.40 -26.42
CA ASP A 402 -29.01 31.81 -26.13
C ASP A 402 -28.83 32.15 -24.64
N SER A 403 -28.72 31.15 -23.78
CA SER A 403 -28.62 31.36 -22.34
C SER A 403 -27.63 30.42 -21.65
N THR A 404 -27.06 30.87 -20.53
CA THR A 404 -26.22 30.05 -19.65
C THR A 404 -26.99 28.85 -19.09
N SER A 405 -28.30 28.97 -18.88
CA SER A 405 -29.15 27.87 -18.42
C SER A 405 -29.21 26.71 -19.41
N GLU A 406 -29.25 27.00 -20.71
CA GLU A 406 -29.20 25.97 -21.76
C GLU A 406 -27.84 25.27 -21.80
N VAL A 407 -26.72 26.00 -21.63
CA VAL A 407 -25.38 25.43 -21.51
C VAL A 407 -25.33 24.45 -20.35
N LEU A 408 -25.81 24.86 -19.18
CA LEU A 408 -25.87 24.03 -17.98
C LEU A 408 -26.73 22.78 -18.18
N GLY A 409 -27.89 22.93 -18.83
CA GLY A 409 -28.82 21.83 -19.13
C GLY A 409 -28.17 20.72 -19.97
N ILE A 410 -27.45 21.07 -21.04
CA ILE A 410 -26.74 20.08 -21.87
C ILE A 410 -25.64 19.37 -21.09
N LEU A 411 -24.87 20.09 -20.28
CA LEU A 411 -23.75 19.54 -19.57
C LEU A 411 -24.18 18.68 -18.37
N GLN A 412 -25.29 19.01 -17.70
CA GLN A 412 -25.88 18.19 -16.62
C GLN A 412 -26.39 16.85 -17.16
N VAL A 413 -27.07 16.85 -18.32
CA VAL A 413 -27.53 15.61 -18.96
C VAL A 413 -26.36 14.76 -19.41
N ALA A 414 -25.28 15.36 -19.91
CA ALA A 414 -24.04 14.65 -20.26
C ALA A 414 -23.33 14.04 -19.04
N ASN A 415 -23.49 14.62 -17.85
CA ASN A 415 -22.99 14.08 -16.60
C ASN A 415 -23.86 12.94 -16.07
N ALA A 416 -25.16 13.09 -16.06
CA ALA A 416 -26.11 12.09 -15.53
C ALA A 416 -26.05 10.76 -16.30
N SER A 417 -25.77 10.79 -17.59
CA SER A 417 -25.65 9.60 -18.44
C SER A 417 -24.38 8.76 -18.16
N LYS A 418 -23.39 9.29 -17.41
CA LYS A 418 -22.15 8.59 -17.05
C LYS A 418 -22.14 8.02 -15.63
N THR A 419 -23.06 8.43 -14.76
CA THR A 419 -23.14 8.00 -13.37
C THR A 419 -24.01 6.75 -13.14
N SER A 420 -24.61 6.20 -14.18
CA SER A 420 -25.32 4.92 -14.11
C SER A 420 -24.31 3.78 -14.21
N PRO A 421 -24.08 2.97 -13.15
CA PRO A 421 -23.24 1.79 -13.24
C PRO A 421 -23.92 0.76 -14.14
N SER A 422 -23.20 0.30 -15.16
CA SER A 422 -23.52 -0.91 -15.92
C SER A 422 -23.00 -2.13 -15.21
#